data_08704d648036fccd564bd0bda9318a83
#
_entry.id   08704d648036fccd564bd0bda9318a83
#
_cell.length_a   1.000
_cell.length_b   1.000
_cell.length_c   1.000
_cell.angle_alpha   90.00
_cell.angle_beta   90.00
_cell.angle_gamma   90.00
#
_symmetry.space_group_name_H-M   'P 1'
#
loop_
_entity.id
_entity.type
_entity.pdbx_description
1 polymer ?
#
loop_
_entity_poly.entity_id
_entity_poly.type
_entity_poly.pdbx_seq_one_letter_code
_entity_poly.pdbx_strand_id
1 'polypeptide(L)'
;MKTTDKQSLLLKKFHTICSIAGIKKEAKDLMVASFGVESSRDLNEKQLSELIDAINREPEQWRKRVMASIGAWLRAINKTDSADVIKGIACRAAQLEKFNSIPVSRLRDIYYEFSKKAKTVQTTQMVKADEINYLSSQN
;
A
#
# COMPACT_ATOMS: atom_id res chain seq x y z
N MET A 1 22.06 30.09 -5.06
CA MET A 1 21.25 30.12 -3.83
C MET A 1 21.72 29.05 -2.86
N LYS A 2 21.86 29.42 -1.61
CA LYS A 2 22.17 28.42 -0.58
C LYS A 2 20.93 27.54 -0.29
N THR A 3 21.11 26.25 -0.39
CA THR A 3 20.08 25.28 -0.01
C THR A 3 19.92 25.29 1.52
N THR A 4 18.70 25.42 2.02
CA THR A 4 18.45 25.31 3.46
C THR A 4 18.61 23.86 3.92
N ASP A 5 18.89 23.64 5.20
CA ASP A 5 18.97 22.28 5.75
C ASP A 5 17.65 21.53 5.56
N LYS A 6 16.53 22.21 5.76
CA LYS A 6 15.19 21.64 5.57
C LYS A 6 14.97 21.26 4.10
N GLN A 7 15.38 22.12 3.17
CA GLN A 7 15.29 21.83 1.74
C GLN A 7 16.12 20.61 1.36
N SER A 8 17.34 20.49 1.90
CA SER A 8 18.21 19.33 1.67
C SER A 8 17.57 18.04 2.19
N LEU A 9 16.97 18.07 3.37
CA LEU A 9 16.28 16.92 3.94
C LEU A 9 15.06 16.52 3.11
N LEU A 10 14.27 17.50 2.67
CA LEU A 10 13.11 17.24 1.81
C LEU A 10 13.53 16.70 0.46
N LEU A 11 14.63 17.18 -0.12
CA LEU A 11 15.15 16.68 -1.38
C LEU A 11 15.56 15.20 -1.27
N LYS A 12 16.26 14.84 -0.20
CA LYS A 12 16.64 13.44 0.07
C LYS A 12 15.38 12.58 0.24
N LYS A 13 14.42 13.07 1.00
CA LYS A 13 13.16 12.37 1.22
C LYS A 13 12.41 12.17 -0.09
N PHE A 14 12.35 13.17 -0.94
CA PHE A 14 11.72 13.09 -2.27
C PHE A 14 12.34 11.98 -3.11
N HIS A 15 13.67 11.93 -3.21
CA HIS A 15 14.36 10.90 -3.99
C HIS A 15 14.15 9.52 -3.40
N THR A 16 14.17 9.38 -2.08
CA THR A 16 13.93 8.10 -1.39
C THR A 16 12.50 7.59 -1.65
N ILE A 17 11.52 8.48 -1.54
CA ILE A 17 10.11 8.15 -1.78
C ILE A 17 9.87 7.74 -3.23
N CYS A 18 10.48 8.46 -4.19
CA CYS A 18 10.40 8.10 -5.60
C CYS A 18 10.97 6.71 -5.86
N SER A 19 12.11 6.39 -5.24
CA SER A 19 12.72 5.07 -5.36
C SER A 19 11.80 3.98 -4.82
N ILE A 20 11.25 4.17 -3.63
CA ILE A 20 10.33 3.21 -2.99
C ILE A 20 9.06 3.02 -3.84
N ALA A 21 8.52 4.10 -4.40
CA ALA A 21 7.32 4.06 -5.22
C ALA A 21 7.56 3.51 -6.63
N GLY A 22 8.81 3.26 -7.02
CA GLY A 22 9.14 2.77 -8.34
C GLY A 22 9.01 3.84 -9.43
N ILE A 23 9.09 5.11 -9.07
CA ILE A 23 9.01 6.23 -10.02
C ILE A 23 10.36 6.36 -10.73
N LYS A 24 10.36 6.14 -12.03
CA LYS A 24 11.57 6.20 -12.85
C LYS A 24 11.97 7.65 -13.15
N LYS A 25 13.20 7.82 -13.62
CA LYS A 25 13.78 9.14 -13.89
C LYS A 25 12.87 10.00 -14.80
N GLU A 26 12.34 9.43 -15.87
CA GLU A 26 11.50 10.17 -16.83
C GLU A 26 10.25 10.74 -16.16
N ALA A 27 9.58 9.94 -15.33
CA ALA A 27 8.39 10.38 -14.58
C ALA A 27 8.77 11.43 -13.54
N LYS A 28 9.90 11.25 -12.85
CA LYS A 28 10.39 12.21 -11.86
C LYS A 28 10.72 13.55 -12.52
N ASP A 29 11.36 13.53 -13.69
CA ASP A 29 11.69 14.76 -14.45
C ASP A 29 10.42 15.50 -14.86
N LEU A 30 9.36 14.79 -15.25
CA LEU A 30 8.07 15.42 -15.57
C LEU A 30 7.44 16.08 -14.34
N MET A 31 7.52 15.43 -13.18
CA MET A 31 7.01 16.00 -11.92
C MET A 31 7.72 17.29 -11.56
N VAL A 32 9.05 17.31 -11.71
CA VAL A 32 9.89 18.50 -11.48
C VAL A 32 9.54 19.60 -12.48
N ALA A 33 9.43 19.25 -13.77
CA ALA A 33 9.12 20.19 -14.83
C ALA A 33 7.75 20.84 -14.68
N SER A 34 6.82 20.18 -14.01
CA SER A 34 5.47 20.72 -13.76
C SER A 34 5.51 22.02 -12.92
N PHE A 35 6.60 22.25 -12.18
CA PHE A 35 6.80 23.47 -11.39
C PHE A 35 7.59 24.53 -12.17
N GLY A 36 7.93 24.29 -13.45
CA GLY A 36 8.65 25.23 -14.29
C GLY A 36 10.15 25.31 -14.03
N VAL A 37 10.71 24.28 -13.36
CA VAL A 37 12.15 24.20 -13.07
C VAL A 37 12.78 23.02 -13.79
N GLU A 38 14.09 23.05 -13.98
CA GLU A 38 14.80 22.00 -14.73
C GLU A 38 15.33 20.89 -13.85
N SER A 39 15.62 21.18 -12.59
CA SER A 39 16.22 20.23 -11.65
C SER A 39 15.45 20.20 -10.34
N SER A 40 15.41 19.03 -9.71
CA SER A 40 14.81 18.88 -8.37
C SER A 40 15.48 19.76 -7.32
N ARG A 41 16.74 20.13 -7.55
CA ARG A 41 17.47 21.06 -6.66
C ARG A 41 16.91 22.48 -6.68
N ASP A 42 16.19 22.83 -7.74
CA ASP A 42 15.58 24.16 -7.89
C ASP A 42 14.19 24.24 -7.24
N LEU A 43 13.67 23.12 -6.74
CA LEU A 43 12.40 23.09 -6.03
C LEU A 43 12.55 23.67 -4.63
N ASN A 44 11.61 24.53 -4.23
CA ASN A 44 11.58 25.07 -2.87
C ASN A 44 10.94 24.07 -1.90
N GLU A 45 10.98 24.40 -0.59
CA GLU A 45 10.43 23.53 0.45
C GLU A 45 8.94 23.19 0.23
N LYS A 46 8.14 24.18 -0.15
CA LYS A 46 6.71 23.99 -0.41
C LYS A 46 6.47 23.04 -1.58
N GLN A 47 7.20 23.24 -2.68
CA GLN A 47 7.08 22.39 -3.87
C GLN A 47 7.49 20.94 -3.58
N LEU A 48 8.60 20.77 -2.86
CA LEU A 48 9.06 19.45 -2.44
C LEU A 48 8.02 18.76 -1.54
N SER A 49 7.45 19.48 -0.58
CA SER A 49 6.40 18.95 0.31
C SER A 49 5.16 18.54 -0.48
N GLU A 50 4.74 19.34 -1.45
CA GLU A 50 3.59 19.03 -2.31
C GLU A 50 3.81 17.74 -3.11
N LEU A 51 5.02 17.58 -3.69
CA LEU A 51 5.36 16.35 -4.43
C LEU A 51 5.40 15.12 -3.53
N ILE A 52 6.02 15.25 -2.35
CA ILE A 52 6.11 14.16 -1.39
C ILE A 52 4.71 13.72 -0.96
N ASP A 53 3.82 14.66 -0.65
CA ASP A 53 2.44 14.36 -0.25
C ASP A 53 1.67 13.68 -1.38
N ALA A 54 1.84 14.15 -2.61
CA ALA A 54 1.18 13.56 -3.78
C ALA A 54 1.62 12.10 -4.00
N ILE A 55 2.92 11.83 -3.87
CA ILE A 55 3.47 10.48 -4.04
C ILE A 55 2.98 9.55 -2.92
N ASN A 56 2.94 10.03 -1.68
CA ASN A 56 2.52 9.22 -0.53
C ASN A 56 1.02 8.96 -0.48
N ARG A 57 0.22 9.77 -1.15
CA ARG A 57 -1.24 9.63 -1.12
C ARG A 57 -1.68 8.28 -1.68
N GLU A 58 -1.17 7.87 -2.83
CA GLU A 58 -1.53 6.60 -3.44
C GLU A 58 -1.02 5.39 -2.63
N PRO A 59 0.27 5.33 -2.24
CA PRO A 59 0.74 4.23 -1.39
C PRO A 59 0.00 4.11 -0.07
N GLU A 60 -0.35 5.22 0.57
CA GLU A 60 -1.10 5.20 1.84
C GLU A 60 -2.49 4.57 1.65
N GLN A 61 -3.18 4.92 0.58
CA GLN A 61 -4.48 4.34 0.27
C GLN A 61 -4.37 2.82 0.04
N TRP A 62 -3.36 2.38 -0.69
CA TRP A 62 -3.13 0.95 -0.93
C TRP A 62 -2.74 0.21 0.35
N ARG A 63 -1.94 0.84 1.22
CA ARG A 63 -1.62 0.26 2.52
C ARG A 63 -2.88 0.01 3.36
N LYS A 64 -3.80 0.97 3.38
CA LYS A 64 -5.09 0.82 4.07
C LYS A 64 -5.93 -0.32 3.48
N ARG A 65 -5.99 -0.40 2.16
CA ARG A 65 -6.73 -1.48 1.45
C ARG A 65 -6.13 -2.85 1.75
N VAL A 66 -4.81 -2.96 1.74
CA VAL A 66 -4.11 -4.21 2.07
C VAL A 66 -4.43 -4.64 3.50
N MET A 67 -4.34 -3.71 4.45
CA MET A 67 -4.66 -4.02 5.85
C MET A 67 -6.10 -4.49 6.00
N ALA A 68 -7.04 -3.85 5.30
CA ALA A 68 -8.45 -4.25 5.33
C ALA A 68 -8.66 -5.65 4.74
N SER A 69 -7.99 -5.96 3.62
CA SER A 69 -8.14 -7.27 2.96
C SER A 69 -7.56 -8.42 3.78
N ILE A 70 -6.39 -8.23 4.38
CA ILE A 70 -5.78 -9.22 5.25
C ILE A 70 -6.60 -9.40 6.52
N GLY A 71 -7.06 -8.30 7.11
CA GLY A 71 -7.93 -8.34 8.29
C GLY A 71 -9.23 -9.10 8.03
N ALA A 72 -9.85 -8.87 6.88
CA ALA A 72 -11.08 -9.58 6.48
C ALA A 72 -10.83 -11.10 6.35
N TRP A 73 -9.70 -11.48 5.75
CA TRP A 73 -9.32 -12.88 5.63
C TRP A 73 -9.08 -13.52 7.00
N LEU A 74 -8.35 -12.84 7.88
CA LEU A 74 -8.09 -13.34 9.24
C LEU A 74 -9.39 -13.55 10.02
N ARG A 75 -10.32 -12.60 9.95
CA ARG A 75 -11.64 -12.74 10.59
C ARG A 75 -12.41 -13.92 10.01
N ALA A 76 -12.34 -14.10 8.69
CA ALA A 76 -13.04 -15.21 8.02
C ALA A 76 -12.53 -16.58 8.48
N ILE A 77 -11.25 -16.69 8.85
CA ILE A 77 -10.67 -17.94 9.36
C ILE A 77 -10.58 -17.97 10.90
N ASN A 78 -11.24 -17.03 11.57
CA ASN A 78 -11.30 -16.92 13.04
C ASN A 78 -9.91 -16.75 13.69
N LYS A 79 -9.06 -15.94 13.06
CA LYS A 79 -7.73 -15.62 13.58
C LYS A 79 -7.69 -14.17 14.05
N THR A 80 -6.71 -13.87 14.92
CA THR A 80 -6.48 -12.51 15.43
C THR A 80 -6.10 -11.58 14.30
N ASP A 81 -6.78 -10.43 14.20
CA ASP A 81 -6.57 -9.43 13.16
C ASP A 81 -5.93 -8.14 13.68
N SER A 82 -5.02 -8.24 14.64
CA SER A 82 -4.29 -7.08 15.13
C SER A 82 -3.43 -6.44 14.02
N ALA A 83 -3.16 -5.12 14.16
CA ALA A 83 -2.36 -4.40 13.17
C ALA A 83 -0.97 -5.03 12.99
N ASP A 84 -0.34 -5.48 14.06
CA ASP A 84 0.99 -6.10 14.00
C ASP A 84 0.96 -7.43 13.23
N VAL A 85 -0.05 -8.26 13.46
CA VAL A 85 -0.22 -9.53 12.74
C VAL A 85 -0.46 -9.26 11.26
N ILE A 86 -1.33 -8.30 10.93
CA ILE A 86 -1.65 -7.93 9.54
C ILE A 86 -0.40 -7.44 8.81
N LYS A 87 0.35 -6.52 9.42
CA LYS A 87 1.59 -5.99 8.81
C LYS A 87 2.64 -7.07 8.63
N GLY A 88 2.75 -7.98 9.60
CA GLY A 88 3.67 -9.12 9.49
C GLY A 88 3.34 -10.03 8.32
N ILE A 89 2.06 -10.30 8.08
CA ILE A 89 1.60 -11.10 6.94
C ILE A 89 1.92 -10.39 5.62
N ALA A 90 1.65 -9.08 5.53
CA ALA A 90 1.96 -8.29 4.34
C ALA A 90 3.46 -8.29 4.04
N CYS A 91 4.29 -8.12 5.06
CA CYS A 91 5.75 -8.14 4.91
C CYS A 91 6.25 -9.49 4.39
N ARG A 92 5.72 -10.59 4.92
CA ARG A 92 6.07 -11.93 4.44
C ARG A 92 5.64 -12.15 2.99
N ALA A 93 4.44 -11.70 2.63
CA ALA A 93 3.93 -11.81 1.26
C ALA A 93 4.78 -11.00 0.28
N ALA A 94 5.26 -9.84 0.70
CA ALA A 94 6.12 -8.96 -0.12
C ALA A 94 7.60 -9.35 -0.05
N GLN A 95 8.00 -10.20 0.87
CA GLN A 95 9.39 -10.57 1.15
C GLN A 95 10.23 -9.34 1.53
N LEU A 96 9.64 -8.44 2.34
CA LEU A 96 10.27 -7.22 2.83
C LEU A 96 10.09 -7.14 4.35
N GLU A 97 11.02 -6.47 5.02
CA GLU A 97 11.00 -6.34 6.48
C GLU A 97 10.10 -5.21 6.97
N LYS A 98 9.91 -4.17 6.14
CA LYS A 98 9.17 -2.97 6.54
C LYS A 98 7.90 -2.82 5.70
N PHE A 99 6.76 -2.76 6.37
CA PHE A 99 5.46 -2.58 5.74
C PHE A 99 5.42 -1.31 4.89
N ASN A 100 5.92 -0.18 5.40
CA ASN A 100 5.89 1.09 4.70
C ASN A 100 6.84 1.16 3.49
N SER A 101 7.69 0.14 3.30
CA SER A 101 8.60 0.05 2.16
C SER A 101 8.05 -0.80 1.02
N ILE A 102 6.86 -1.39 1.16
CA ILE A 102 6.26 -2.22 0.11
C ILE A 102 5.82 -1.32 -1.05
N PRO A 103 6.30 -1.56 -2.28
CA PRO A 103 5.88 -0.76 -3.44
C PRO A 103 4.38 -0.91 -3.75
N VAL A 104 3.79 0.11 -4.36
CA VAL A 104 2.36 0.12 -4.72
C VAL A 104 1.96 -1.11 -5.55
N SER A 105 2.79 -1.50 -6.52
CA SER A 105 2.51 -2.68 -7.35
C SER A 105 2.37 -3.95 -6.51
N ARG A 106 3.25 -4.14 -5.52
CA ARG A 106 3.17 -5.30 -4.61
C ARG A 106 1.98 -5.19 -3.67
N LEU A 107 1.70 -3.99 -3.14
CA LEU A 107 0.51 -3.76 -2.30
C LEU A 107 -0.76 -4.13 -3.06
N ARG A 108 -0.86 -3.75 -4.33
CA ARG A 108 -2.00 -4.06 -5.19
C ARG A 108 -2.16 -5.57 -5.34
N ASP A 109 -1.07 -6.29 -5.61
CA ASP A 109 -1.08 -7.75 -5.75
C ASP A 109 -1.53 -8.43 -4.46
N ILE A 110 -1.00 -7.98 -3.31
CA ILE A 110 -1.36 -8.51 -1.99
C ILE A 110 -2.84 -8.25 -1.70
N TYR A 111 -3.33 -7.05 -1.99
CA TYR A 111 -4.74 -6.71 -1.82
C TYR A 111 -5.65 -7.69 -2.57
N TYR A 112 -5.39 -7.93 -3.84
CA TYR A 112 -6.22 -8.83 -4.65
C TYR A 112 -6.10 -10.27 -4.17
N GLU A 113 -4.91 -10.72 -3.81
CA GLU A 113 -4.68 -12.06 -3.29
C GLU A 113 -5.51 -12.32 -2.04
N PHE A 114 -5.44 -11.46 -1.04
CA PHE A 114 -6.16 -11.65 0.22
C PHE A 114 -7.65 -11.37 0.10
N SER A 115 -8.06 -10.45 -0.78
CA SER A 115 -9.48 -10.24 -1.10
C SER A 115 -10.10 -11.52 -1.67
N LYS A 116 -9.38 -12.18 -2.57
CA LYS A 116 -9.82 -13.45 -3.16
C LYS A 116 -9.88 -14.55 -2.10
N LYS A 117 -8.87 -14.66 -1.24
CA LYS A 117 -8.85 -15.63 -0.14
C LYS A 117 -10.03 -15.45 0.81
N ALA A 118 -10.34 -14.20 1.19
CA ALA A 118 -11.47 -13.91 2.06
C ALA A 118 -12.80 -14.32 1.41
N LYS A 119 -12.99 -14.00 0.14
CA LYS A 119 -14.20 -14.37 -0.60
C LYS A 119 -14.35 -15.89 -0.72
N THR A 120 -13.26 -16.60 -0.98
CA THR A 120 -13.25 -18.05 -1.10
C THR A 120 -13.69 -18.70 0.20
N VAL A 121 -13.16 -18.25 1.35
CA VAL A 121 -13.56 -18.76 2.67
C VAL A 121 -15.05 -18.49 2.93
N GLN A 122 -15.52 -17.26 2.67
CA GLN A 122 -16.92 -16.88 2.86
C GLN A 122 -17.84 -17.73 1.99
N THR A 123 -17.49 -17.92 0.72
CA THR A 123 -18.27 -18.74 -0.22
C THR A 123 -18.35 -20.20 0.27
N THR A 124 -17.23 -20.77 0.73
CA THR A 124 -17.19 -22.12 1.26
C THR A 124 -18.10 -22.28 2.48
N GLN A 125 -18.06 -21.30 3.40
CA GLN A 125 -18.92 -21.30 4.60
C GLN A 125 -20.40 -21.20 4.22
N MET A 126 -20.75 -20.38 3.25
CA MET A 126 -22.13 -20.25 2.77
C MET A 126 -22.64 -21.55 2.14
N VAL A 127 -21.82 -22.19 1.32
CA VAL A 127 -22.17 -23.47 0.70
C VAL A 127 -22.42 -24.53 1.77
N LYS A 128 -21.57 -24.61 2.80
CA LYS A 128 -21.76 -25.53 3.92
C LYS A 128 -23.04 -25.26 4.70
N ALA A 129 -23.35 -23.99 4.96
CA ALA A 129 -24.57 -23.59 5.66
C ALA A 129 -25.81 -23.97 4.85
N ASP A 130 -25.83 -23.73 3.55
CA ASP A 130 -26.92 -24.08 2.65
C ASP A 130 -27.12 -25.62 2.61
N GLU A 131 -26.02 -26.36 2.55
CA GLU A 131 -26.05 -27.82 2.56
C GLU A 131 -26.64 -28.37 3.86
N ILE A 132 -26.23 -27.82 5.01
CA ILE A 132 -26.77 -28.19 6.32
C ILE A 132 -28.26 -27.88 6.39
N ASN A 133 -28.68 -26.70 5.93
CA ASN A 133 -30.10 -26.32 5.90
C ASN A 133 -30.93 -27.25 5.03
N TYR A 134 -30.40 -27.63 3.87
CA TYR A 134 -31.05 -28.56 2.96
C TYR A 134 -31.26 -29.93 3.63
N LEU A 135 -30.21 -30.47 4.25
CA LEU A 135 -30.29 -31.76 4.96
C LEU A 135 -31.27 -31.69 6.13
N SER A 136 -31.30 -30.60 6.87
CA SER A 136 -32.22 -30.39 7.99
C SER A 136 -33.69 -30.34 7.53
N SER A 137 -33.95 -29.78 6.33
CA SER A 137 -35.32 -29.66 5.81
C SER A 137 -35.89 -30.98 5.32
N GLN A 138 -35.08 -32.00 5.12
CA GLN A 138 -35.50 -33.32 4.65
C GLN A 138 -35.91 -34.26 5.78
N ASN A 139 -35.67 -33.88 7.02
CA ASN A 139 -36.12 -34.66 8.19
C ASN A 139 -37.51 -34.23 8.58
#